data_13e5af7bb70343917cae9d8c8e2300e1
#
_entry.id   13e5af7bb70343917cae9d8c8e2300e1
#
_cell.length_a   1.000
_cell.length_b   1.000
_cell.length_c   1.000
_cell.angle_alpha   90.00
_cell.angle_beta   90.00
_cell.angle_gamma   90.00
#
_symmetry.space_group_name_H-M   'P 1'
#
loop_
_entity.id
_entity.type
_entity.pdbx_description
1 polymer ?
#
loop_
_entity_poly.entity_id
_entity_poly.type
_entity_poly.pdbx_seq_one_letter_code
_entity_poly.pdbx_strand_id
1 'polypeptide(L)'
;SYYDDNKNSTYEWSDWLSFGKWGTHIKRSSKSPDSHLAKISTDEFIIKGNYTDTASKIQIRALLHTENTNVTPSIRQFVISYKDNTPRLKSIEIPSDKIIDVPSYSQYIRDKNIGSVICSPTSITMLLNRRNENLIVEETAWSCFDYDYEAFGNWLFNVAFSSSLGYESFVEYGNLKSLKREIYSGYPVAVS
;
A
#
# COMPACT_ATOMS: atom_id res chain seq x y z
N SER A 1 10.18 12.42 -12.87
CA SER A 1 11.33 13.06 -13.54
C SER A 1 12.49 13.19 -12.56
N TYR A 2 13.66 12.95 -13.02
CA TYR A 2 14.91 13.01 -12.26
C TYR A 2 15.61 14.35 -12.53
N TYR A 3 16.19 14.96 -11.51
CA TYR A 3 17.02 16.17 -11.62
C TYR A 3 18.46 15.79 -11.31
N ASP A 4 19.36 15.98 -12.26
CA ASP A 4 20.80 15.80 -12.10
C ASP A 4 21.48 17.19 -12.06
N ASP A 5 21.95 17.60 -10.90
CA ASP A 5 22.63 18.88 -10.68
C ASP A 5 23.92 19.03 -11.51
N ASN A 6 24.49 17.90 -12.00
CA ASN A 6 25.74 17.89 -12.76
C ASN A 6 25.54 18.01 -14.28
N LYS A 7 24.33 17.91 -14.77
CA LYS A 7 23.97 17.98 -16.20
C LYS A 7 22.99 19.11 -16.47
N ASN A 8 23.39 20.37 -16.44
CA ASN A 8 22.60 21.51 -16.91
C ASN A 8 21.08 21.21 -17.06
N SER A 9 20.43 20.84 -15.96
CA SER A 9 18.99 20.80 -15.72
C SER A 9 18.05 20.27 -16.83
N THR A 10 18.36 19.14 -17.45
CA THR A 10 17.37 18.42 -18.25
C THR A 10 16.64 17.39 -17.37
N TYR A 11 15.35 17.65 -17.12
CA TYR A 11 14.49 16.66 -16.47
C TYR A 11 14.32 15.46 -17.39
N GLU A 12 14.71 14.29 -16.92
CA GLU A 12 14.46 13.03 -17.59
C GLU A 12 13.30 12.28 -16.92
N TRP A 13 12.43 11.69 -17.71
CA TRP A 13 11.37 10.83 -17.23
C TRP A 13 11.82 9.38 -17.25
N SER A 14 11.52 8.64 -16.20
CA SER A 14 11.61 7.17 -16.28
C SER A 14 10.58 6.63 -17.27
N ASP A 15 10.78 5.40 -17.71
CA ASP A 15 9.70 4.64 -18.34
C ASP A 15 8.49 4.53 -17.42
N TRP A 16 7.34 4.21 -17.99
CA TRP A 16 6.17 3.87 -17.20
C TRP A 16 6.42 2.57 -16.43
N LEU A 17 6.31 2.65 -15.13
CA LEU A 17 6.39 1.49 -14.22
C LEU A 17 4.99 1.15 -13.72
N SER A 18 4.68 -0.14 -13.67
CA SER A 18 3.40 -0.61 -13.17
C SER A 18 3.45 -0.75 -11.65
N PHE A 19 2.61 -0.02 -10.94
CA PHE A 19 2.38 -0.24 -9.50
C PHE A 19 1.53 -1.47 -9.23
N GLY A 20 0.97 -2.06 -10.26
CA GLY A 20 0.22 -3.29 -10.20
C GLY A 20 -1.11 -3.22 -10.92
N LYS A 21 -1.68 -4.38 -11.09
CA LYS A 21 -3.06 -4.58 -11.53
C LYS A 21 -3.80 -5.36 -10.46
N TRP A 22 -4.96 -4.87 -10.11
CA TRP A 22 -5.80 -5.51 -9.11
C TRP A 22 -7.23 -5.64 -9.60
N GLY A 23 -7.90 -6.70 -9.17
CA GLY A 23 -9.31 -6.97 -9.42
C GLY A 23 -9.69 -8.32 -8.86
N THR A 24 -10.98 -8.53 -8.61
CA THR A 24 -11.50 -9.75 -7.99
C THR A 24 -11.38 -10.98 -8.90
N HIS A 25 -11.39 -10.78 -10.22
CA HIS A 25 -11.43 -11.86 -11.21
C HIS A 25 -10.22 -11.91 -12.14
N ILE A 26 -9.16 -11.17 -11.83
CA ILE A 26 -7.94 -11.15 -12.62
C ILE A 26 -6.74 -11.70 -11.84
N LYS A 27 -5.72 -12.17 -12.57
CA LYS A 27 -4.43 -12.48 -11.98
C LYS A 27 -3.76 -11.17 -11.52
N ARG A 28 -3.77 -10.91 -10.22
CA ARG A 28 -3.16 -9.73 -9.61
C ARG A 28 -1.65 -9.82 -9.68
N SER A 29 -0.98 -8.72 -9.97
CA SER A 29 0.47 -8.62 -9.96
C SER A 29 0.92 -7.18 -9.84
N SER A 30 1.96 -6.94 -9.04
CA SER A 30 2.67 -5.67 -8.97
C SER A 30 4.02 -5.71 -9.69
N LYS A 31 4.39 -6.83 -10.31
CA LYS A 31 5.66 -6.98 -10.99
C LYS A 31 5.76 -6.06 -12.20
N SER A 32 6.84 -5.29 -12.24
CA SER A 32 7.14 -4.34 -13.31
C SER A 32 8.60 -4.48 -13.74
N PRO A 33 8.92 -4.34 -15.03
CA PRO A 33 10.29 -4.16 -15.45
C PRO A 33 10.91 -2.93 -14.79
N ASP A 34 12.20 -2.98 -14.52
CA ASP A 34 12.95 -1.84 -14.02
C ASP A 34 13.20 -0.82 -15.14
N SER A 35 13.11 0.45 -14.80
CA SER A 35 13.67 1.54 -15.60
C SER A 35 15.14 1.81 -15.18
N HIS A 36 15.87 2.55 -15.98
CA HIS A 36 17.23 2.99 -15.61
C HIS A 36 17.20 3.99 -14.44
N LEU A 37 16.13 4.79 -14.29
CA LEU A 37 15.99 5.80 -13.23
C LEU A 37 15.23 5.32 -11.99
N ALA A 38 14.40 4.28 -12.11
CA ALA A 38 13.54 3.86 -11.03
C ALA A 38 13.14 2.39 -11.14
N LYS A 39 12.63 1.84 -10.06
CA LYS A 39 12.06 0.50 -10.00
C LYS A 39 10.83 0.48 -9.09
N ILE A 40 9.99 -0.53 -9.27
CA ILE A 40 8.98 -0.91 -8.29
C ILE A 40 9.52 -2.09 -7.49
N SER A 41 9.48 -1.96 -6.17
CA SER A 41 9.80 -3.05 -5.24
C SER A 41 8.55 -3.38 -4.47
N THR A 42 7.82 -4.37 -4.91
CA THR A 42 6.52 -4.82 -4.39
C THR A 42 5.47 -3.70 -4.40
N ASP A 43 5.48 -2.82 -3.42
CA ASP A 43 4.53 -1.74 -3.18
C ASP A 43 5.19 -0.35 -3.08
N GLU A 44 6.49 -0.28 -3.34
CA GLU A 44 7.24 0.96 -3.30
C GLU A 44 7.83 1.35 -4.66
N PHE A 45 7.68 2.62 -5.02
CA PHE A 45 8.42 3.23 -6.11
C PHE A 45 9.75 3.76 -5.57
N ILE A 46 10.84 3.21 -6.05
CA ILE A 46 12.20 3.53 -5.59
C ILE A 46 12.97 4.21 -6.73
N ILE A 47 13.51 5.39 -6.44
CA ILE A 47 14.44 6.09 -7.35
C ILE A 47 15.78 5.40 -7.25
N LYS A 48 16.37 5.03 -8.40
CA LYS A 48 17.72 4.51 -8.50
C LYS A 48 18.71 5.67 -8.53
N GLY A 49 19.87 5.48 -7.92
CA GLY A 49 20.94 6.47 -7.89
C GLY A 49 21.53 6.65 -6.51
N ASN A 50 22.08 7.82 -6.24
CA ASN A 50 22.65 8.16 -4.94
C ASN A 50 21.56 8.52 -3.95
N TYR A 51 21.88 8.49 -2.66
CA TYR A 51 20.92 8.82 -1.58
C TYR A 51 20.32 10.23 -1.70
N THR A 52 21.00 11.15 -2.35
CA THR A 52 20.56 12.54 -2.58
C THR A 52 19.66 12.71 -3.79
N ASP A 53 19.53 11.69 -4.64
CA ASP A 53 18.75 11.78 -5.85
C ASP A 53 17.25 11.77 -5.53
N THR A 54 16.52 12.72 -6.07
CA THR A 54 15.11 12.92 -5.79
C THR A 54 14.30 13.09 -7.06
N ALA A 55 13.02 12.72 -7.02
CA ALA A 55 12.09 13.06 -8.08
C ALA A 55 11.44 14.41 -7.81
N SER A 56 11.47 15.29 -8.79
CA SER A 56 10.81 16.60 -8.72
C SER A 56 9.37 16.58 -9.25
N LYS A 57 9.02 15.58 -10.07
CA LYS A 57 7.69 15.43 -10.66
C LYS A 57 7.29 13.96 -10.71
N ILE A 58 6.02 13.72 -10.46
CA ILE A 58 5.39 12.39 -10.55
C ILE A 58 4.24 12.50 -11.53
N GLN A 59 4.15 11.50 -12.41
CA GLN A 59 3.00 11.34 -13.31
C GLN A 59 2.37 9.97 -13.03
N ILE A 60 1.06 9.93 -12.94
CA ILE A 60 0.32 8.72 -12.59
C ILE A 60 -0.73 8.47 -13.66
N ARG A 61 -0.90 7.19 -14.01
CA ARG A 61 -1.93 6.72 -14.92
C ARG A 61 -2.71 5.59 -14.26
N ALA A 62 -4.00 5.77 -14.13
CA ALA A 62 -4.93 4.70 -13.76
C ALA A 62 -5.65 4.21 -15.02
N LEU A 63 -5.66 2.90 -15.23
CA LEU A 63 -6.39 2.23 -16.29
C LEU A 63 -7.55 1.47 -15.65
N LEU A 64 -8.76 1.86 -15.96
CA LEU A 64 -9.97 1.23 -15.45
C LEU A 64 -10.53 0.28 -16.50
N HIS A 65 -10.78 -0.96 -16.09
CA HIS A 65 -11.31 -2.00 -16.95
C HIS A 65 -12.63 -2.53 -16.41
N THR A 66 -13.54 -2.86 -17.32
CA THR A 66 -14.79 -3.56 -17.01
C THR A 66 -15.10 -4.56 -18.11
N GLU A 67 -15.62 -5.71 -17.76
CA GLU A 67 -16.18 -6.67 -18.72
C GLU A 67 -17.64 -6.37 -19.05
N ASN A 68 -18.29 -5.56 -18.22
CA ASN A 68 -19.68 -5.16 -18.45
C ASN A 68 -19.74 -3.80 -19.18
N THR A 69 -20.12 -3.82 -20.44
CA THR A 69 -20.23 -2.62 -21.30
C THR A 69 -21.29 -1.63 -20.83
N ASN A 70 -22.21 -2.03 -19.94
CA ASN A 70 -23.23 -1.16 -19.37
C ASN A 70 -22.77 -0.45 -18.09
N VAL A 71 -21.55 -0.71 -17.61
CA VAL A 71 -20.99 -0.12 -16.40
C VAL A 71 -19.74 0.68 -16.74
N THR A 72 -19.72 1.94 -16.37
CA THR A 72 -18.53 2.79 -16.45
C THR A 72 -17.82 2.76 -15.09
N PRO A 73 -16.61 2.19 -15.03
CA PRO A 73 -15.85 2.19 -13.78
C PRO A 73 -15.41 3.62 -13.42
N SER A 74 -15.35 3.92 -12.15
CA SER A 74 -14.93 5.23 -11.63
C SER A 74 -13.92 5.09 -10.50
N ILE A 75 -13.09 6.12 -10.33
CA ILE A 75 -12.19 6.25 -9.19
C ILE A 75 -12.85 7.21 -8.19
N ARG A 76 -13.05 6.75 -6.97
CA ARG A 76 -13.62 7.56 -5.90
C ARG A 76 -12.53 8.27 -5.08
N GLN A 77 -11.38 7.63 -4.92
CA GLN A 77 -10.27 8.16 -4.13
C GLN A 77 -8.95 7.82 -4.80
N PHE A 78 -8.00 8.73 -4.70
CA PHE A 78 -6.63 8.53 -5.16
C PHE A 78 -5.67 9.10 -4.11
N VAL A 79 -4.78 8.28 -3.60
CA VAL A 79 -3.82 8.65 -2.56
C VAL A 79 -2.40 8.41 -3.05
N ILE A 80 -1.53 9.40 -2.85
CA ILE A 80 -0.09 9.28 -3.07
C ILE A 80 0.59 9.57 -1.75
N SER A 81 1.30 8.59 -1.23
CA SER A 81 2.17 8.76 -0.09
C SER A 81 3.62 8.78 -0.56
N TYR A 82 4.39 9.73 -0.06
CA TYR A 82 5.81 9.84 -0.40
C TYR A 82 6.64 10.15 0.83
N LYS A 83 7.87 9.67 0.81
CA LYS A 83 8.87 10.00 1.82
C LYS A 83 9.78 11.07 1.26
N ASP A 84 9.88 12.18 1.95
CA ASP A 84 10.89 13.19 1.67
C ASP A 84 12.08 13.07 2.64
N ASN A 85 13.21 13.61 2.27
CA ASN A 85 14.42 13.60 3.09
C ASN A 85 14.53 14.83 3.99
N THR A 86 13.48 15.64 4.12
CA THR A 86 13.49 16.86 4.96
C THR A 86 13.56 16.48 6.45
N PRO A 87 14.43 17.13 7.24
CA PRO A 87 14.47 16.92 8.68
C PRO A 87 13.12 17.27 9.31
N ARG A 88 12.51 16.31 10.01
CA ARG A 88 11.19 16.51 10.61
C ARG A 88 11.29 17.41 11.83
N LEU A 89 10.39 18.38 11.92
CA LEU A 89 10.23 19.26 13.07
C LEU A 89 9.95 18.47 14.35
N LYS A 90 10.36 19.06 15.50
CA LYS A 90 10.22 18.48 16.84
C LYS A 90 8.83 17.89 17.07
N SER A 91 8.80 16.71 17.69
CA SER A 91 7.57 16.01 18.05
C SER A 91 6.77 16.81 19.10
N ILE A 92 5.50 17.02 18.82
CA ILE A 92 4.54 17.43 19.86
C ILE A 92 4.10 16.12 20.56
N GLU A 93 4.13 16.09 21.88
CA GLU A 93 3.57 14.95 22.61
C GLU A 93 2.06 14.88 22.41
N ILE A 94 1.59 13.75 21.94
CA ILE A 94 0.17 13.40 21.85
C ILE A 94 -0.05 12.37 22.94
N PRO A 95 -1.05 12.52 23.82
CA PRO A 95 -1.40 11.50 24.79
C PRO A 95 -1.61 10.15 24.11
N SER A 96 -1.15 9.06 24.72
CA SER A 96 -1.12 7.73 24.10
C SER A 96 -1.79 6.65 24.93
N ASP A 97 -2.75 7.03 25.73
CA ASP A 97 -3.51 6.14 26.63
C ASP A 97 -4.78 5.56 25.98
N LYS A 98 -5.05 5.90 24.72
CA LYS A 98 -6.20 5.37 24.00
C LYS A 98 -5.90 3.98 23.44
N ILE A 99 -6.76 3.03 23.79
CA ILE A 99 -6.76 1.67 23.26
C ILE A 99 -7.94 1.53 22.31
N ILE A 100 -7.71 0.95 21.14
CA ILE A 100 -8.75 0.57 20.20
C ILE A 100 -8.82 -0.95 20.19
N ASP A 101 -9.94 -1.49 20.62
CA ASP A 101 -10.16 -2.92 20.64
C ASP A 101 -10.35 -3.45 19.23
N VAL A 102 -9.58 -4.50 18.88
CA VAL A 102 -9.66 -5.24 17.62
C VAL A 102 -9.61 -6.74 17.92
N PRO A 103 -10.28 -7.61 17.12
CA PRO A 103 -10.11 -9.04 17.24
C PRO A 103 -8.65 -9.43 17.16
N SER A 104 -8.22 -10.36 18.01
CA SER A 104 -6.83 -10.84 18.03
C SER A 104 -6.71 -12.18 17.30
N TYR A 105 -6.00 -12.20 16.18
CA TYR A 105 -5.76 -13.39 15.39
C TYR A 105 -4.27 -13.72 15.32
N SER A 106 -3.95 -15.01 15.41
CA SER A 106 -2.59 -15.48 15.16
C SER A 106 -2.51 -16.11 13.76
N GLN A 107 -1.58 -15.66 12.96
CA GLN A 107 -1.31 -16.28 11.65
C GLN A 107 -0.75 -17.70 11.77
N TYR A 108 -0.06 -18.02 12.86
CA TYR A 108 0.66 -19.31 13.05
C TYR A 108 -0.25 -20.50 13.35
N ILE A 109 -1.51 -20.25 13.71
CA ILE A 109 -2.50 -21.32 13.92
C ILE A 109 -3.37 -21.56 12.68
N ARG A 110 -3.07 -20.87 11.57
CA ARG A 110 -3.79 -20.92 10.31
C ARG A 110 -3.25 -22.04 9.42
N ASP A 111 -3.63 -22.05 8.15
CA ASP A 111 -3.10 -23.02 7.18
C ASP A 111 -1.56 -23.04 7.24
N LYS A 112 -1.00 -24.24 7.49
CA LYS A 112 0.45 -24.45 7.66
C LYS A 112 1.26 -24.06 6.42
N ASN A 113 0.65 -24.08 5.24
CA ASN A 113 1.33 -23.76 3.99
C ASN A 113 1.56 -22.26 3.82
N ILE A 114 0.71 -21.39 4.39
CA ILE A 114 0.77 -19.97 4.22
C ILE A 114 0.91 -19.19 5.53
N GLY A 115 0.66 -19.82 6.68
CA GLY A 115 0.60 -19.16 7.98
C GLY A 115 1.85 -18.34 8.35
N SER A 116 3.03 -18.73 7.88
CA SER A 116 4.27 -18.00 8.14
C SER A 116 4.43 -16.70 7.35
N VAL A 117 3.63 -16.47 6.28
CA VAL A 117 3.80 -15.38 5.31
C VAL A 117 2.57 -14.48 5.13
N ILE A 118 1.54 -14.64 5.96
CA ILE A 118 0.27 -13.90 5.86
C ILE A 118 0.07 -12.83 6.95
N CYS A 119 1.14 -12.24 7.47
CA CYS A 119 1.03 -11.24 8.55
C CYS A 119 0.18 -10.03 8.16
N SER A 120 0.39 -9.43 6.98
CA SER A 120 -0.37 -8.26 6.55
C SER A 120 -1.86 -8.56 6.29
N PRO A 121 -2.26 -9.60 5.53
CA PRO A 121 -3.68 -9.92 5.41
C PRO A 121 -4.33 -10.35 6.73
N THR A 122 -3.59 -10.98 7.66
CA THR A 122 -4.12 -11.26 9.00
C THR A 122 -4.44 -9.96 9.74
N SER A 123 -3.53 -8.98 9.70
CA SER A 123 -3.74 -7.67 10.31
C SER A 123 -4.92 -6.92 9.69
N ILE A 124 -5.04 -6.94 8.36
CA ILE A 124 -6.19 -6.33 7.67
C ILE A 124 -7.50 -7.04 8.04
N THR A 125 -7.50 -8.37 8.14
CA THR A 125 -8.69 -9.12 8.58
C THR A 125 -9.12 -8.69 9.99
N MET A 126 -8.19 -8.48 10.91
CA MET A 126 -8.52 -7.97 12.25
C MET A 126 -9.18 -6.59 12.18
N LEU A 127 -8.67 -5.67 11.36
CA LEU A 127 -9.24 -4.34 11.19
C LEU A 127 -10.65 -4.38 10.58
N LEU A 128 -10.88 -5.21 9.58
CA LEU A 128 -12.17 -5.35 8.90
C LEU A 128 -13.18 -6.07 9.77
N ASN A 129 -12.79 -7.14 10.47
CA ASN A 129 -13.69 -7.87 11.37
C ASN A 129 -14.09 -7.05 12.60
N ARG A 130 -13.30 -6.06 12.99
CA ARG A 130 -13.75 -5.05 13.95
C ARG A 130 -14.99 -4.29 13.45
N ARG A 131 -15.20 -4.23 12.14
CA ARG A 131 -16.38 -3.64 11.49
C ARG A 131 -17.48 -4.65 11.19
N ASN A 132 -17.40 -5.86 11.77
CA ASN A 132 -18.35 -6.97 11.63
C ASN A 132 -18.38 -7.60 10.21
N GLU A 133 -17.26 -7.59 9.48
CA GLU A 133 -17.20 -8.20 8.14
C GLU A 133 -17.19 -9.74 8.18
N ASN A 134 -16.85 -10.35 9.31
CA ASN A 134 -16.77 -11.80 9.47
C ASN A 134 -15.91 -12.53 8.44
N LEU A 135 -14.78 -11.93 8.08
CA LEU A 135 -13.84 -12.47 7.10
C LEU A 135 -13.01 -13.60 7.69
N ILE A 136 -12.67 -14.57 6.84
CA ILE A 136 -11.71 -15.62 7.13
C ILE A 136 -10.32 -15.15 6.69
N VAL A 137 -9.31 -15.33 7.56
CA VAL A 137 -7.94 -14.84 7.32
C VAL A 137 -7.35 -15.41 6.03
N GLU A 138 -7.53 -16.70 5.79
CA GLU A 138 -7.02 -17.37 4.61
C GLU A 138 -7.68 -16.86 3.31
N GLU A 139 -8.97 -16.59 3.32
CA GLU A 139 -9.67 -15.99 2.17
C GLU A 139 -9.20 -14.56 1.90
N THR A 140 -9.01 -13.78 2.95
CA THR A 140 -8.41 -12.44 2.84
C THR A 140 -7.00 -12.54 2.26
N ALA A 141 -6.19 -13.47 2.76
CA ALA A 141 -4.84 -13.68 2.26
C ALA A 141 -4.82 -13.98 0.76
N TRP A 142 -5.61 -14.93 0.31
CA TRP A 142 -5.72 -15.26 -1.12
C TRP A 142 -6.29 -14.11 -1.95
N SER A 143 -7.15 -13.25 -1.38
CA SER A 143 -7.66 -12.05 -2.04
C SER A 143 -6.60 -10.95 -2.20
N CYS A 144 -5.54 -10.98 -1.40
CA CYS A 144 -4.40 -10.06 -1.45
C CYS A 144 -3.17 -10.64 -2.16
N PHE A 145 -3.22 -11.90 -2.60
CA PHE A 145 -2.04 -12.59 -3.16
C PHE A 145 -1.54 -11.96 -4.45
N ASP A 146 -0.25 -11.67 -4.51
CA ASP A 146 0.46 -11.23 -5.70
C ASP A 146 1.05 -12.45 -6.41
N TYR A 147 0.48 -12.77 -7.57
CA TYR A 147 0.78 -14.02 -8.27
C TYR A 147 2.17 -14.07 -8.92
N ASP A 148 2.76 -12.94 -9.26
CA ASP A 148 4.07 -12.93 -9.91
C ASP A 148 5.22 -12.76 -8.92
N TYR A 149 4.94 -12.27 -7.71
CA TYR A 149 5.87 -12.30 -6.57
C TYR A 149 5.65 -13.50 -5.65
N GLU A 150 4.57 -14.25 -5.84
CA GLU A 150 4.17 -15.38 -4.97
C GLU A 150 4.12 -14.96 -3.48
N ALA A 151 3.52 -13.79 -3.21
CA ALA A 151 3.57 -13.15 -1.91
C ALA A 151 2.21 -12.58 -1.47
N PHE A 152 2.00 -12.51 -0.16
CA PHE A 152 0.80 -11.96 0.48
C PHE A 152 1.03 -10.55 1.07
N GLY A 153 2.29 -10.08 1.10
CA GLY A 153 2.71 -8.88 1.84
C GLY A 153 2.51 -7.56 1.10
N ASN A 154 1.97 -7.55 -0.13
CA ASN A 154 1.76 -6.33 -0.88
C ASN A 154 0.66 -5.46 -0.23
N TRP A 155 1.06 -4.36 0.41
CA TRP A 155 0.15 -3.45 1.12
C TRP A 155 -0.88 -2.79 0.20
N LEU A 156 -0.51 -2.50 -1.06
CA LEU A 156 -1.45 -1.95 -2.03
C LEU A 156 -2.59 -2.93 -2.33
N PHE A 157 -2.30 -4.24 -2.40
CA PHE A 157 -3.34 -5.25 -2.60
C PHE A 157 -4.19 -5.46 -1.35
N ASN A 158 -3.61 -5.33 -0.16
CA ASN A 158 -4.36 -5.37 1.09
C ASN A 158 -5.35 -4.20 1.19
N VAL A 159 -4.94 -2.98 0.86
CA VAL A 159 -5.87 -1.83 0.86
C VAL A 159 -6.85 -1.87 -0.30
N ALA A 160 -6.46 -2.40 -1.47
CA ALA A 160 -7.37 -2.60 -2.59
C ALA A 160 -8.49 -3.60 -2.24
N PHE A 161 -8.17 -4.69 -1.54
CA PHE A 161 -9.16 -5.61 -1.01
C PHE A 161 -10.10 -4.92 -0.03
N SER A 162 -9.58 -4.17 0.95
CA SER A 162 -10.41 -3.40 1.88
C SER A 162 -11.31 -2.39 1.16
N SER A 163 -10.79 -1.73 0.13
CA SER A 163 -11.56 -0.78 -0.68
C SER A 163 -12.66 -1.46 -1.51
N SER A 164 -12.47 -2.71 -1.93
CA SER A 164 -13.51 -3.49 -2.62
C SER A 164 -14.71 -3.81 -1.73
N LEU A 165 -14.53 -3.81 -0.42
CA LEU A 165 -15.60 -3.94 0.58
C LEU A 165 -16.24 -2.58 0.93
N GLY A 166 -15.81 -1.49 0.30
CA GLY A 166 -16.39 -0.16 0.49
C GLY A 166 -15.67 0.72 1.51
N TYR A 167 -14.56 0.28 2.09
CA TYR A 167 -13.77 1.05 3.05
C TYR A 167 -12.82 2.01 2.35
N GLU A 168 -12.68 3.21 2.89
CA GLU A 168 -11.59 4.12 2.53
C GLU A 168 -10.29 3.58 3.16
N SER A 169 -9.40 3.09 2.31
CA SER A 169 -8.16 2.45 2.74
C SER A 169 -7.01 2.94 1.87
N PHE A 170 -5.87 3.23 2.49
CA PHE A 170 -4.66 3.66 1.80
C PHE A 170 -3.42 3.33 2.61
N VAL A 171 -2.27 3.35 1.95
CA VAL A 171 -0.95 3.20 2.56
C VAL A 171 -0.30 4.56 2.65
N GLU A 172 0.31 4.88 3.79
CA GLU A 172 1.10 6.10 3.94
C GLU A 172 2.42 5.86 4.68
N TYR A 173 3.41 6.67 4.37
CA TYR A 173 4.59 6.78 5.20
C TYR A 173 4.26 7.55 6.48
N GLY A 174 4.20 6.82 7.57
CA GLY A 174 3.88 7.36 8.88
C GLY A 174 5.09 7.54 9.79
N ASN A 175 4.85 8.17 10.91
CA ASN A 175 5.75 8.18 12.06
C ASN A 175 4.92 7.98 13.33
N LEU A 176 5.59 7.81 14.47
CA LEU A 176 4.90 7.58 15.74
C LEU A 176 3.86 8.67 16.08
N LYS A 177 4.09 9.92 15.64
CA LYS A 177 3.14 11.02 15.87
C LYS A 177 1.89 10.87 15.01
N SER A 178 2.04 10.53 13.71
CA SER A 178 0.88 10.27 12.84
C SER A 178 0.09 9.06 13.33
N LEU A 179 0.78 7.97 13.71
CA LEU A 179 0.13 6.79 14.30
C LEU A 179 -0.69 7.14 15.56
N LYS A 180 -0.09 7.86 16.52
CA LYS A 180 -0.80 8.29 17.73
C LYS A 180 -2.02 9.14 17.40
N ARG A 181 -1.92 10.04 16.41
CA ARG A 181 -3.05 10.87 15.96
C ARG A 181 -4.21 10.03 15.45
N GLU A 182 -3.93 9.02 14.60
CA GLU A 182 -4.97 8.12 14.06
C GLU A 182 -5.64 7.32 15.19
N ILE A 183 -4.84 6.73 16.08
CA ILE A 183 -5.36 6.00 17.25
C ILE A 183 -6.19 6.92 18.16
N TYR A 184 -5.71 8.14 18.43
CA TYR A 184 -6.46 9.12 19.23
C TYR A 184 -7.79 9.51 18.58
N SER A 185 -7.81 9.63 17.26
CA SER A 185 -9.03 9.89 16.48
C SER A 185 -9.99 8.70 16.40
N GLY A 186 -9.58 7.52 16.86
CA GLY A 186 -10.41 6.31 16.89
C GLY A 186 -10.23 5.38 15.70
N TYR A 187 -9.22 5.61 14.88
CA TYR A 187 -8.90 4.78 13.72
C TYR A 187 -7.81 3.76 14.06
N PRO A 188 -8.07 2.46 13.94
CA PRO A 188 -7.04 1.44 14.06
C PRO A 188 -6.14 1.46 12.83
N VAL A 189 -4.85 1.16 13.01
CA VAL A 189 -3.83 1.22 11.97
C VAL A 189 -3.05 -0.09 11.95
N ALA A 190 -2.88 -0.68 10.77
CA ALA A 190 -1.89 -1.73 10.57
C ALA A 190 -0.53 -1.07 10.25
N VAL A 191 0.54 -1.57 10.84
CA VAL A 191 1.89 -1.04 10.66
C VAL A 191 2.86 -2.16 10.27
N SER A 192 3.91 -1.76 9.55
CA SER A 192 4.98 -2.65 9.09
C SER A 192 6.33 -2.01 9.40
#